data_7fec2fa8ffbf300046b90ae5b59ee8ad
#
_entry.id   7fec2fa8ffbf300046b90ae5b59ee8ad
#
_cell.length_a   1.000
_cell.length_b   1.000
_cell.length_c   1.000
_cell.angle_alpha   90.00
_cell.angle_beta   90.00
_cell.angle_gamma   90.00
#
_symmetry.space_group_name_H-M   'P 1'
#
loop_
_entity.id
_entity.type
_entity.pdbx_description
1 polymer ?
#
loop_
_entity_poly.entity_id
_entity_poly.type
_entity_poly.pdbx_seq_one_letter_code
_entity_poly.pdbx_strand_id
1 'polypeptide(L)'
;MGFLHRHPFATDAYELGFAPGVREDYDYGTCSLQNVDLPVVILDNDFRNPDIDRYLEYFETYDPSIAILGDAHTPVEAQGLNKIARQLKDEYPQKKYVIVPKCHDAFDLLDDDLVLGYPMGYSDIQADDYSTSHDWRDRRVHLLGASPTKQYDVIEKLTQPTLTQAPPADIVGLDWNGIHKGAYLGEYWTADGWQPADHLSIRTTVRRSLRETKQFWQEKNVWPETEPIELFGAAVRKPDDPVYAVNGGDIETLEQLEDAVVTEYDEKGGLAFRSETEQAFLEWREGLSN
;
A
#
# COMPACT_ATOMS: atom_id res chain seq x y z
N MET A 1 8.75 1.98 2.04
CA MET A 1 7.60 1.06 2.14
C MET A 1 6.31 1.87 2.15
N GLY A 2 5.32 1.48 1.33
CA GLY A 2 4.01 2.11 1.25
C GLY A 2 3.04 1.61 2.31
N PHE A 3 2.16 2.52 2.77
CA PHE A 3 1.02 2.19 3.61
C PHE A 3 -0.19 3.01 3.12
N LEU A 4 -1.12 2.32 2.46
CA LEU A 4 -2.27 2.93 1.82
C LEU A 4 -3.46 2.92 2.79
N HIS A 5 -3.67 4.05 3.45
CA HIS A 5 -4.72 4.16 4.45
C HIS A 5 -5.15 5.61 4.68
N ARG A 6 -6.22 5.78 5.45
CA ARG A 6 -6.74 7.06 5.88
C ARG A 6 -6.01 7.61 7.11
N HIS A 7 -6.20 8.90 7.38
CA HIS A 7 -5.90 9.49 8.68
C HIS A 7 -6.77 8.83 9.80
N PRO A 8 -6.28 8.61 11.03
CA PRO A 8 -4.94 8.98 11.54
C PRO A 8 -3.85 7.92 11.25
N PHE A 9 -4.20 6.76 10.73
CA PHE A 9 -3.25 5.65 10.52
C PHE A 9 -2.16 5.98 9.51
N ALA A 10 -2.52 6.68 8.43
CA ALA A 10 -1.55 7.15 7.43
C ALA A 10 -0.59 8.18 8.01
N THR A 11 -1.08 9.08 8.89
CA THR A 11 -0.24 10.06 9.59
C THR A 11 0.75 9.36 10.52
N ASP A 12 0.28 8.40 11.31
CA ASP A 12 1.14 7.59 12.18
C ASP A 12 2.21 6.83 11.39
N ALA A 13 1.84 6.28 10.22
CA ALA A 13 2.77 5.59 9.34
C ALA A 13 3.80 6.55 8.74
N TYR A 14 3.37 7.72 8.30
CA TYR A 14 4.25 8.76 7.74
C TYR A 14 5.28 9.26 8.77
N GLU A 15 4.86 9.52 10.01
CA GLU A 15 5.75 9.88 11.12
C GLU A 15 6.78 8.78 11.43
N LEU A 16 6.48 7.55 11.10
CA LEU A 16 7.39 6.40 11.23
C LEU A 16 8.24 6.16 9.98
N GLY A 17 8.12 6.98 8.93
CA GLY A 17 8.92 6.91 7.71
C GLY A 17 8.32 6.05 6.60
N PHE A 18 7.03 5.71 6.68
CA PHE A 18 6.32 5.03 5.60
C PHE A 18 5.83 6.04 4.55
N ALA A 19 5.73 5.61 3.30
CA ALA A 19 5.14 6.41 2.23
C ALA A 19 3.61 6.30 2.29
N PRO A 20 2.87 7.39 2.54
CA PRO A 20 1.42 7.36 2.57
C PRO A 20 0.85 7.21 1.16
N GLY A 21 -0.23 6.47 1.05
CA GLY A 21 -0.91 6.27 -0.22
C GLY A 21 -2.40 6.12 -0.06
N VAL A 22 -3.10 6.18 -1.19
CA VAL A 22 -4.54 5.95 -1.29
C VAL A 22 -4.82 5.02 -2.46
N ARG A 23 -5.99 4.36 -2.42
CA ARG A 23 -6.54 3.65 -3.57
C ARG A 23 -7.76 4.42 -4.09
N GLU A 24 -7.91 4.52 -5.39
CA GLU A 24 -8.90 5.39 -6.03
C GLU A 24 -10.35 5.11 -5.62
N ASP A 25 -10.68 3.85 -5.31
CA ASP A 25 -12.03 3.44 -4.91
C ASP A 25 -12.38 3.75 -3.46
N TYR A 26 -11.42 4.26 -2.66
CA TYR A 26 -11.66 4.60 -1.27
C TYR A 26 -11.97 6.09 -1.09
N ASP A 27 -13.21 6.37 -0.75
CA ASP A 27 -13.61 7.69 -0.23
C ASP A 27 -13.40 7.70 1.30
N TYR A 28 -12.37 8.39 1.73
CA TYR A 28 -12.09 8.56 3.16
C TYR A 28 -12.79 9.79 3.77
N GLY A 29 -13.52 10.57 2.98
CA GLY A 29 -14.20 11.77 3.46
C GLY A 29 -13.28 12.70 4.26
N THR A 30 -13.67 13.03 5.48
CA THR A 30 -12.89 13.88 6.40
C THR A 30 -11.55 13.28 6.83
N CYS A 31 -11.38 11.97 6.70
CA CYS A 31 -10.14 11.26 6.98
C CYS A 31 -9.22 11.15 5.76
N SER A 32 -9.49 11.90 4.69
CA SER A 32 -8.64 11.99 3.51
C SER A 32 -7.27 12.58 3.84
N LEU A 33 -6.22 12.12 3.16
CA LEU A 33 -4.86 12.64 3.35
C LEU A 33 -4.76 14.12 2.97
N GLN A 34 -5.55 14.59 1.99
CA GLN A 34 -5.58 16.00 1.61
C GLN A 34 -6.10 16.90 2.75
N ASN A 35 -7.07 16.42 3.53
CA ASN A 35 -7.64 17.19 4.63
C ASN A 35 -6.68 17.34 5.82
N VAL A 36 -5.65 16.51 5.89
CA VAL A 36 -4.63 16.53 6.94
C VAL A 36 -3.26 16.98 6.44
N ASP A 37 -3.20 17.48 5.20
CA ASP A 37 -2.00 17.97 4.54
C ASP A 37 -0.85 16.94 4.50
N LEU A 38 -1.19 15.69 4.25
CA LEU A 38 -0.25 14.63 3.99
C LEU A 38 -0.01 14.46 2.48
N PRO A 39 1.24 14.25 2.05
CA PRO A 39 1.48 13.93 0.66
C PRO A 39 0.85 12.58 0.31
N VAL A 40 0.23 12.48 -0.86
CA VAL A 40 -0.11 11.18 -1.44
C VAL A 40 1.10 10.72 -2.27
N VAL A 41 1.92 9.84 -1.70
CA VAL A 41 3.11 9.34 -2.38
C VAL A 41 2.76 8.25 -3.38
N ILE A 42 1.79 7.38 -3.03
CA ILE A 42 1.35 6.25 -3.86
C ILE A 42 -0.14 6.39 -4.14
N LEU A 43 -0.51 6.35 -5.42
CA LEU A 43 -1.89 6.16 -5.86
C LEU A 43 -2.02 4.75 -6.45
N ASP A 44 -2.91 3.96 -5.87
CA ASP A 44 -3.24 2.61 -6.32
C ASP A 44 -4.57 2.61 -7.06
N ASN A 45 -4.74 1.69 -8.01
CA ASN A 45 -5.97 1.55 -8.78
C ASN A 45 -6.97 0.59 -8.11
N ASP A 46 -8.23 0.69 -8.50
CA ASP A 46 -9.24 -0.33 -8.20
C ASP A 46 -9.11 -1.50 -9.17
N PHE A 47 -8.23 -2.45 -8.84
CA PHE A 47 -7.98 -3.63 -9.68
C PHE A 47 -9.23 -4.53 -9.87
N ARG A 48 -10.28 -4.37 -9.04
CA ARG A 48 -11.53 -5.14 -9.15
C ARG A 48 -12.50 -4.54 -10.15
N ASN A 49 -12.53 -3.21 -10.24
CA ASN A 49 -13.40 -2.46 -11.14
C ASN A 49 -12.58 -1.33 -11.79
N PRO A 50 -11.62 -1.66 -12.65
CA PRO A 50 -10.70 -0.69 -13.22
C PRO A 50 -11.46 0.36 -14.06
N ASP A 51 -11.22 1.63 -13.78
CA ASP A 51 -11.76 2.77 -14.48
C ASP A 51 -10.64 3.79 -14.69
N ILE A 52 -10.03 3.77 -15.86
CA ILE A 52 -8.85 4.58 -16.14
C ILE A 52 -9.18 6.09 -16.16
N ASP A 53 -10.38 6.48 -16.58
CA ASP A 53 -10.75 7.89 -16.63
C ASP A 53 -10.89 8.45 -15.21
N ARG A 54 -11.57 7.71 -14.32
CA ARG A 54 -11.64 8.03 -12.89
C ARG A 54 -10.25 8.04 -12.24
N TYR A 55 -9.39 7.06 -12.57
CA TYR A 55 -8.04 6.98 -12.06
C TYR A 55 -7.22 8.23 -12.43
N LEU A 56 -7.31 8.69 -13.67
CA LEU A 56 -6.59 9.87 -14.13
C LEU A 56 -7.08 11.16 -13.44
N GLU A 57 -8.39 11.29 -13.15
CA GLU A 57 -8.91 12.40 -12.34
C GLU A 57 -8.29 12.41 -10.92
N TYR A 58 -8.16 11.24 -10.29
CA TYR A 58 -7.50 11.11 -9.00
C TYR A 58 -5.98 11.35 -9.09
N PHE A 59 -5.34 10.91 -10.17
CA PHE A 59 -3.92 11.18 -10.41
C PHE A 59 -3.64 12.69 -10.48
N GLU A 60 -4.44 13.47 -11.19
CA GLU A 60 -4.33 14.92 -11.23
C GLU A 60 -4.63 15.56 -9.86
N THR A 61 -5.64 15.05 -9.16
CA THR A 61 -6.08 15.57 -7.87
C THR A 61 -5.05 15.34 -6.75
N TYR A 62 -4.48 14.15 -6.69
CA TYR A 62 -3.57 13.74 -5.61
C TYR A 62 -2.10 14.02 -5.92
N ASP A 63 -1.75 14.24 -7.17
CA ASP A 63 -0.37 14.48 -7.63
C ASP A 63 0.66 13.46 -7.09
N PRO A 64 0.41 12.14 -7.19
CA PRO A 64 1.24 11.13 -6.56
C PRO A 64 2.64 11.06 -7.17
N SER A 65 3.63 10.64 -6.38
CA SER A 65 4.98 10.36 -6.89
C SER A 65 5.07 9.00 -7.59
N ILE A 66 4.21 8.05 -7.17
CA ILE A 66 4.13 6.68 -7.68
C ILE A 66 2.69 6.39 -8.06
N ALA A 67 2.45 6.01 -9.29
CA ALA A 67 1.14 5.68 -9.84
C ALA A 67 1.08 4.20 -10.25
N ILE A 68 0.24 3.40 -9.60
CA ILE A 68 -0.02 2.02 -9.98
C ILE A 68 -1.20 2.04 -10.96
N LEU A 69 -0.88 1.87 -12.25
CA LEU A 69 -1.84 2.12 -13.34
C LEU A 69 -2.84 0.98 -13.53
N GLY A 70 -2.48 -0.25 -13.17
CA GLY A 70 -3.39 -1.38 -13.25
C GLY A 70 -2.72 -2.71 -13.57
N ASP A 71 -3.60 -3.73 -13.67
CA ASP A 71 -3.27 -5.11 -13.94
C ASP A 71 -3.40 -5.41 -15.44
N ALA A 72 -2.36 -6.01 -16.04
CA ALA A 72 -2.34 -6.42 -17.44
C ALA A 72 -2.55 -7.92 -17.58
N HIS A 73 -3.80 -8.36 -17.64
CA HIS A 73 -4.17 -9.77 -17.76
C HIS A 73 -3.97 -10.31 -19.18
N THR A 74 -3.90 -9.44 -20.18
CA THR A 74 -3.75 -9.77 -21.59
C THR A 74 -2.69 -8.90 -22.27
N PRO A 75 -2.11 -9.36 -23.40
CA PRO A 75 -1.21 -8.53 -24.20
C PRO A 75 -1.81 -7.18 -24.65
N VAL A 76 -3.11 -7.15 -24.90
CA VAL A 76 -3.82 -5.91 -25.30
C VAL A 76 -3.88 -4.92 -24.16
N GLU A 77 -4.20 -5.38 -22.94
CA GLU A 77 -4.17 -4.53 -21.75
C GLU A 77 -2.76 -4.04 -21.43
N ALA A 78 -1.74 -4.89 -21.56
CA ALA A 78 -0.35 -4.51 -21.40
C ALA A 78 0.04 -3.38 -22.36
N GLN A 79 -0.31 -3.48 -23.64
CA GLN A 79 -0.07 -2.41 -24.62
C GLN A 79 -0.83 -1.15 -24.31
N GLY A 80 -2.07 -1.26 -23.86
CA GLY A 80 -2.92 -0.13 -23.46
C GLY A 80 -2.32 0.65 -22.28
N LEU A 81 -2.00 -0.05 -21.20
CA LEU A 81 -1.38 0.53 -20.01
C LEU A 81 0.01 1.11 -20.30
N ASN A 82 0.82 0.42 -21.11
CA ASN A 82 2.13 0.93 -21.53
C ASN A 82 2.01 2.25 -22.31
N LYS A 83 1.01 2.37 -23.18
CA LYS A 83 0.73 3.62 -23.91
C LYS A 83 0.36 4.74 -22.96
N ILE A 84 -0.50 4.49 -21.98
CA ILE A 84 -0.89 5.47 -20.95
C ILE A 84 0.34 5.89 -20.14
N ALA A 85 1.15 4.93 -19.69
CA ALA A 85 2.38 5.21 -18.95
C ALA A 85 3.34 6.11 -19.73
N ARG A 86 3.51 5.88 -21.05
CA ARG A 86 4.32 6.76 -21.91
C ARG A 86 3.77 8.17 -21.98
N GLN A 87 2.46 8.33 -22.16
CA GLN A 87 1.82 9.65 -22.19
C GLN A 87 2.00 10.42 -20.88
N LEU A 88 1.75 9.75 -19.75
CA LEU A 88 1.95 10.35 -18.43
C LEU A 88 3.42 10.67 -18.16
N LYS A 89 4.36 9.85 -18.64
CA LYS A 89 5.78 10.08 -18.48
C LYS A 89 6.29 11.25 -19.31
N ASP A 90 5.75 11.46 -20.49
CA ASP A 90 6.08 12.63 -21.32
C ASP A 90 5.64 13.93 -20.62
N GLU A 91 4.52 13.91 -19.91
CA GLU A 91 3.97 15.06 -19.19
C GLU A 91 4.58 15.22 -17.79
N TYR A 92 4.78 14.10 -17.06
CA TYR A 92 5.29 14.07 -15.69
C TYR A 92 6.51 13.14 -15.55
N PRO A 93 7.67 13.49 -16.15
CA PRO A 93 8.83 12.58 -16.24
C PRO A 93 9.48 12.23 -14.88
N GLN A 94 9.19 13.00 -13.82
CA GLN A 94 9.72 12.77 -12.48
C GLN A 94 8.96 11.68 -11.71
N LYS A 95 7.74 11.33 -12.15
CA LYS A 95 6.91 10.34 -11.48
C LYS A 95 7.29 8.92 -11.88
N LYS A 96 6.89 7.95 -11.07
CA LYS A 96 7.10 6.52 -11.31
C LYS A 96 5.77 5.84 -11.62
N TYR A 97 5.78 5.03 -12.66
CA TYR A 97 4.59 4.32 -13.12
C TYR A 97 4.80 2.83 -12.94
N VAL A 98 3.82 2.19 -12.29
CA VAL A 98 3.82 0.76 -12.00
C VAL A 98 2.72 0.11 -12.81
N ILE A 99 3.04 -0.98 -13.51
CA ILE A 99 2.09 -1.84 -14.20
C ILE A 99 2.28 -3.25 -13.66
N VAL A 100 1.20 -3.95 -13.36
CA VAL A 100 1.22 -5.30 -12.82
C VAL A 100 1.01 -6.29 -13.98
N PRO A 101 2.06 -6.97 -14.47
CA PRO A 101 1.86 -8.04 -15.45
C PRO A 101 1.09 -9.19 -14.80
N LYS A 102 0.09 -9.74 -15.51
CA LYS A 102 -0.73 -10.89 -15.10
C LYS A 102 -0.72 -11.99 -16.17
N CYS A 103 0.09 -11.84 -17.20
CA CYS A 103 0.36 -12.85 -18.21
C CYS A 103 1.81 -12.78 -18.68
N HIS A 104 2.36 -13.89 -19.19
CA HIS A 104 3.75 -13.97 -19.60
C HIS A 104 4.11 -12.96 -20.71
N ASP A 105 3.25 -12.85 -21.72
CA ASP A 105 3.50 -11.97 -22.87
C ASP A 105 3.54 -10.47 -22.50
N ALA A 106 3.05 -10.09 -21.32
CA ALA A 106 3.10 -8.70 -20.86
C ALA A 106 4.54 -8.19 -20.64
N PHE A 107 5.47 -9.07 -20.26
CA PHE A 107 6.86 -8.68 -19.99
C PHE A 107 7.55 -8.09 -21.22
N ASP A 108 7.30 -8.65 -22.40
CA ASP A 108 7.90 -8.18 -23.67
C ASP A 108 7.22 -6.89 -24.21
N LEU A 109 6.05 -6.55 -23.69
CA LEU A 109 5.23 -5.43 -24.16
C LEU A 109 5.35 -4.19 -23.29
N LEU A 110 5.88 -4.33 -22.09
CA LEU A 110 6.09 -3.25 -21.13
C LEU A 110 7.50 -2.69 -21.24
N ASP A 111 7.62 -1.36 -21.29
CA ASP A 111 8.91 -0.68 -21.40
C ASP A 111 9.85 -1.03 -20.24
N ASP A 112 11.14 -1.15 -20.52
CA ASP A 112 12.16 -1.54 -19.54
C ASP A 112 12.33 -0.52 -18.41
N ASP A 113 11.96 0.73 -18.62
CA ASP A 113 12.08 1.79 -17.64
C ASP A 113 10.85 1.97 -16.75
N LEU A 114 9.81 1.16 -16.95
CA LEU A 114 8.67 1.05 -16.03
C LEU A 114 9.03 0.25 -14.79
N VAL A 115 8.27 0.45 -13.74
CA VAL A 115 8.30 -0.41 -12.57
C VAL A 115 7.25 -1.52 -12.76
N LEU A 116 7.65 -2.77 -12.62
CA LEU A 116 6.73 -3.88 -12.66
C LEU A 116 6.20 -4.17 -11.25
N GLY A 117 4.88 -4.27 -11.12
CA GLY A 117 4.24 -4.69 -9.88
C GLY A 117 4.28 -6.21 -9.73
N TYR A 118 4.91 -6.72 -8.68
CA TYR A 118 4.88 -8.15 -8.34
C TYR A 118 3.66 -8.43 -7.46
N PRO A 119 2.61 -9.09 -7.97
CA PRO A 119 1.38 -9.31 -7.22
C PRO A 119 1.58 -10.35 -6.13
N MET A 120 1.12 -10.02 -4.92
CA MET A 120 1.16 -10.88 -3.74
C MET A 120 -0.18 -10.80 -3.00
N GLY A 121 -0.40 -11.75 -2.10
CA GLY A 121 -1.53 -11.69 -1.18
C GLY A 121 -2.89 -11.95 -1.83
N TYR A 122 -3.68 -10.92 -2.03
CA TYR A 122 -5.07 -11.03 -2.52
C TYR A 122 -5.23 -11.18 -4.04
N SER A 123 -4.15 -11.27 -4.77
CA SER A 123 -4.23 -11.47 -6.21
C SER A 123 -4.84 -12.85 -6.53
N ASP A 124 -5.83 -12.88 -7.39
CA ASP A 124 -6.44 -14.10 -7.94
C ASP A 124 -5.47 -14.88 -8.84
N ILE A 125 -4.51 -14.19 -9.47
CA ILE A 125 -3.44 -14.76 -10.26
C ILE A 125 -2.12 -14.40 -9.58
N GLN A 126 -1.37 -15.40 -9.13
CA GLN A 126 -0.08 -15.22 -8.49
C GLN A 126 1.03 -15.12 -9.56
N ALA A 127 2.13 -14.42 -9.24
CA ALA A 127 3.24 -14.25 -10.18
C ALA A 127 3.82 -15.58 -10.69
N ASP A 128 3.86 -16.60 -9.84
CA ASP A 128 4.39 -17.93 -10.19
C ASP A 128 3.47 -18.72 -11.14
N ASP A 129 2.22 -18.27 -11.36
CA ASP A 129 1.29 -18.92 -12.30
C ASP A 129 1.61 -18.61 -13.77
N TYR A 130 2.26 -17.46 -14.04
CA TYR A 130 2.52 -17.00 -15.42
C TYR A 130 3.96 -16.57 -15.67
N SER A 131 4.81 -16.55 -14.64
CA SER A 131 6.20 -16.09 -14.78
C SER A 131 7.17 -16.93 -13.96
N THR A 132 8.44 -16.78 -14.29
CA THR A 132 9.58 -17.33 -13.56
C THR A 132 10.44 -16.20 -12.98
N SER A 133 11.34 -16.49 -12.05
CA SER A 133 12.27 -15.47 -11.55
C SER A 133 13.15 -14.85 -12.65
N HIS A 134 13.26 -15.51 -13.82
CA HIS A 134 14.02 -14.98 -14.95
C HIS A 134 13.33 -13.78 -15.61
N ASP A 135 12.01 -13.77 -15.69
CA ASP A 135 11.21 -12.72 -16.35
C ASP A 135 11.28 -11.37 -15.57
N TRP A 136 11.61 -11.43 -14.30
CA TRP A 136 11.77 -10.26 -13.42
C TRP A 136 13.21 -9.72 -13.38
N ARG A 137 14.17 -10.39 -13.99
CA ARG A 137 15.57 -9.95 -13.98
C ARG A 137 15.74 -8.70 -14.84
N ASP A 138 16.69 -7.85 -14.44
CA ASP A 138 16.98 -6.57 -15.11
C ASP A 138 15.76 -5.61 -15.15
N ARG A 139 14.77 -5.86 -14.28
CA ARG A 139 13.57 -5.03 -14.17
C ARG A 139 13.51 -4.38 -12.80
N ARG A 140 12.93 -3.18 -12.74
CA ARG A 140 12.58 -2.54 -11.47
C ARG A 140 11.25 -3.10 -10.98
N VAL A 141 11.21 -3.53 -9.72
CA VAL A 141 10.08 -4.28 -9.18
C VAL A 141 9.55 -3.63 -7.90
N HIS A 142 8.23 -3.44 -7.83
CA HIS A 142 7.49 -3.08 -6.63
C HIS A 142 6.68 -4.29 -6.17
N LEU A 143 6.85 -4.72 -4.90
CA LEU A 143 6.09 -5.84 -4.33
C LEU A 143 4.78 -5.33 -3.75
N LEU A 144 3.66 -5.88 -4.23
CA LEU A 144 2.30 -5.45 -3.90
C LEU A 144 1.66 -6.40 -2.87
N GLY A 145 1.47 -5.91 -1.65
CA GLY A 145 0.80 -6.65 -0.59
C GLY A 145 1.65 -7.73 0.08
N ALA A 146 1.01 -8.68 0.77
CA ALA A 146 1.57 -9.72 1.63
C ALA A 146 2.34 -9.19 2.88
N SER A 147 2.66 -10.10 3.82
CA SER A 147 3.41 -9.73 5.03
C SER A 147 4.90 -9.50 4.72
N PRO A 148 5.61 -8.71 5.53
CA PRO A 148 7.03 -8.44 5.34
C PRO A 148 7.89 -9.69 5.20
N THR A 149 7.60 -10.75 5.97
CA THR A 149 8.33 -12.01 5.86
C THR A 149 8.17 -12.66 4.47
N LYS A 150 6.93 -12.72 3.96
CA LYS A 150 6.67 -13.26 2.60
C LYS A 150 7.28 -12.37 1.51
N GLN A 151 7.25 -11.05 1.69
CA GLN A 151 7.92 -10.13 0.76
C GLN A 151 9.44 -10.35 0.76
N TYR A 152 10.03 -10.60 1.93
CA TYR A 152 11.46 -10.87 2.03
C TYR A 152 11.86 -12.17 1.30
N ASP A 153 11.07 -13.23 1.42
CA ASP A 153 11.30 -14.47 0.66
C ASP A 153 11.30 -14.22 -0.87
N VAL A 154 10.41 -13.33 -1.35
CA VAL A 154 10.38 -12.95 -2.77
C VAL A 154 11.59 -12.10 -3.13
N ILE A 155 12.00 -11.15 -2.28
CA ILE A 155 13.23 -10.36 -2.49
C ILE A 155 14.42 -11.31 -2.65
N GLU A 156 14.62 -12.25 -1.73
CA GLU A 156 15.71 -13.22 -1.82
C GLU A 156 15.64 -14.03 -3.12
N LYS A 157 14.44 -14.50 -3.52
CA LYS A 157 14.22 -15.23 -4.77
C LYS A 157 14.61 -14.42 -6.01
N LEU A 158 14.18 -13.15 -6.10
CA LEU A 158 14.37 -12.31 -7.28
C LEU A 158 15.78 -11.68 -7.37
N THR A 159 16.46 -11.52 -6.24
CA THR A 159 17.79 -10.91 -6.17
C THR A 159 18.93 -11.91 -6.12
N GLN A 160 18.65 -13.21 -6.07
CA GLN A 160 19.68 -14.26 -6.08
C GLN A 160 20.59 -14.16 -7.29
N PRO A 161 21.91 -14.25 -7.13
CA PRO A 161 22.83 -14.42 -8.24
C PRO A 161 22.52 -15.69 -9.01
N THR A 162 22.53 -15.61 -10.35
CA THR A 162 22.36 -16.77 -11.22
C THR A 162 23.56 -16.89 -12.15
N LEU A 163 23.71 -18.04 -12.82
CA LEU A 163 24.74 -18.25 -13.83
C LEU A 163 24.45 -17.47 -15.13
N THR A 164 23.25 -16.88 -15.27
CA THR A 164 22.90 -16.01 -16.40
C THR A 164 23.56 -14.65 -16.23
N GLN A 165 23.86 -13.99 -17.36
CA GLN A 165 24.49 -12.65 -17.34
C GLN A 165 23.48 -11.53 -17.00
N ALA A 166 22.17 -11.79 -16.99
CA ALA A 166 21.16 -10.80 -16.69
C ALA A 166 21.25 -10.36 -15.20
N PRO A 167 21.28 -9.07 -14.89
CA PRO A 167 21.27 -8.55 -13.53
C PRO A 167 20.09 -9.10 -12.72
N PRO A 168 20.17 -9.16 -11.38
CA PRO A 168 19.00 -9.45 -10.56
C PRO A 168 17.92 -8.38 -10.71
N ALA A 169 16.72 -8.65 -10.22
CA ALA A 169 15.68 -7.63 -10.11
C ALA A 169 16.13 -6.48 -9.19
N ASP A 170 15.77 -5.25 -9.54
CA ASP A 170 15.97 -4.06 -8.71
C ASP A 170 14.68 -3.80 -7.92
N ILE A 171 14.67 -4.12 -6.63
CA ILE A 171 13.51 -3.95 -5.76
C ILE A 171 13.43 -2.48 -5.33
N VAL A 172 12.53 -1.73 -5.94
CA VAL A 172 12.39 -0.28 -5.75
C VAL A 172 11.26 0.11 -4.80
N GLY A 173 10.39 -0.82 -4.42
CA GLY A 173 9.28 -0.52 -3.52
C GLY A 173 8.58 -1.75 -2.98
N LEU A 174 7.85 -1.55 -1.89
CA LEU A 174 6.96 -2.52 -1.26
C LEU A 174 5.80 -1.77 -0.63
N ASP A 175 4.62 -2.41 -0.54
CA ASP A 175 3.51 -1.94 0.25
C ASP A 175 2.86 -3.08 1.05
N TRP A 176 2.17 -2.74 2.11
CA TRP A 176 1.39 -3.69 2.88
C TRP A 176 0.38 -3.01 3.80
N ASN A 177 -0.89 -3.38 3.69
CA ASN A 177 -2.00 -2.83 4.47
C ASN A 177 -2.60 -3.82 5.49
N GLY A 178 -2.05 -5.03 5.61
CA GLY A 178 -2.58 -6.10 6.45
C GLY A 178 -2.61 -5.79 7.96
N ILE A 179 -1.76 -4.88 8.42
CA ILE A 179 -1.65 -4.48 9.83
C ILE A 179 -2.96 -3.92 10.39
N HIS A 180 -3.69 -3.13 9.60
CA HIS A 180 -4.95 -2.57 10.05
C HIS A 180 -6.02 -3.65 10.29
N LYS A 181 -6.06 -4.66 9.41
CA LYS A 181 -6.96 -5.81 9.60
C LYS A 181 -6.59 -6.64 10.82
N GLY A 182 -5.29 -6.90 11.05
CA GLY A 182 -4.82 -7.55 12.26
C GLY A 182 -5.21 -6.81 13.52
N ALA A 183 -5.09 -5.48 13.51
CA ALA A 183 -5.48 -4.65 14.66
C ALA A 183 -6.98 -4.74 14.98
N TYR A 184 -7.87 -4.85 13.98
CA TYR A 184 -9.29 -5.12 14.20
C TYR A 184 -9.55 -6.47 14.86
N LEU A 185 -8.69 -7.45 14.64
CA LEU A 185 -8.76 -8.77 15.25
C LEU A 185 -8.08 -8.84 16.61
N GLY A 186 -7.60 -7.70 17.12
CA GLY A 186 -6.88 -7.65 18.39
C GLY A 186 -5.48 -8.24 18.31
N GLU A 187 -4.82 -8.14 17.16
CA GLU A 187 -3.48 -8.67 16.96
C GLU A 187 -2.55 -7.60 16.35
N TYR A 188 -1.27 -7.60 16.75
CA TYR A 188 -0.22 -6.84 16.09
C TYR A 188 0.81 -7.77 15.44
N TRP A 189 1.38 -7.31 14.33
CA TRP A 189 2.36 -8.08 13.60
C TRP A 189 3.78 -7.93 14.19
N THR A 190 4.53 -9.06 14.23
CA THR A 190 5.97 -9.12 14.47
C THR A 190 6.62 -10.05 13.45
N ALA A 191 7.96 -10.08 13.39
CA ALA A 191 8.70 -11.03 12.56
C ALA A 191 8.40 -12.50 12.88
N ASP A 192 8.04 -12.79 14.13
CA ASP A 192 7.67 -14.12 14.62
C ASP A 192 6.19 -14.47 14.43
N GLY A 193 5.41 -13.57 13.79
CA GLY A 193 3.98 -13.72 13.54
C GLY A 193 3.10 -12.75 14.32
N TRP A 194 1.79 -13.00 14.27
CA TRP A 194 0.79 -12.18 14.93
C TRP A 194 0.77 -12.43 16.45
N GLN A 195 0.73 -11.35 17.22
CA GLN A 195 0.74 -11.37 18.68
C GLN A 195 -0.54 -10.73 19.24
N PRO A 196 -1.10 -11.27 20.35
CA PRO A 196 -2.32 -10.74 20.96
C PRO A 196 -2.18 -9.26 21.38
N ALA A 197 -3.20 -8.47 21.07
CA ALA A 197 -3.29 -7.05 21.39
C ALA A 197 -4.71 -6.59 21.77
N ASP A 198 -5.58 -7.50 22.21
CA ASP A 198 -6.97 -7.21 22.59
C ASP A 198 -7.12 -6.14 23.67
N HIS A 199 -6.07 -5.93 24.46
CA HIS A 199 -5.99 -4.94 25.53
C HIS A 199 -5.53 -3.56 25.06
N LEU A 200 -5.22 -3.40 23.77
CA LEU A 200 -4.76 -2.17 23.17
C LEU A 200 -5.84 -1.56 22.26
N SER A 201 -5.81 -0.24 22.10
CA SER A 201 -6.60 0.42 21.08
C SER A 201 -6.14 0.02 19.68
N ILE A 202 -7.04 0.10 18.69
CA ILE A 202 -6.72 -0.21 17.28
C ILE A 202 -5.55 0.65 16.79
N ARG A 203 -5.56 1.96 17.09
CA ARG A 203 -4.47 2.87 16.72
C ARG A 203 -3.13 2.46 17.33
N THR A 204 -3.12 2.14 18.63
CA THR A 204 -1.91 1.67 19.32
C THR A 204 -1.39 0.39 18.71
N THR A 205 -2.29 -0.54 18.39
CA THR A 205 -1.97 -1.82 17.75
C THR A 205 -1.38 -1.64 16.36
N VAL A 206 -1.96 -0.76 15.52
CA VAL A 206 -1.40 -0.39 14.21
C VAL A 206 -0.02 0.22 14.35
N ARG A 207 0.15 1.23 15.24
CA ARG A 207 1.46 1.86 15.48
C ARG A 207 2.52 0.85 15.94
N ARG A 208 2.14 -0.13 16.74
CA ARG A 208 3.05 -1.20 17.17
C ARG A 208 3.48 -2.06 15.98
N SER A 209 2.54 -2.52 15.17
CA SER A 209 2.84 -3.28 13.95
C SER A 209 3.73 -2.49 12.97
N LEU A 210 3.49 -1.19 12.80
CA LEU A 210 4.33 -0.32 11.96
C LEU A 210 5.78 -0.27 12.46
N ARG A 211 5.99 -0.14 13.77
CA ARG A 211 7.35 -0.14 14.35
C ARG A 211 8.06 -1.48 14.15
N GLU A 212 7.38 -2.58 14.42
CA GLU A 212 7.92 -3.93 14.20
C GLU A 212 8.26 -4.16 12.70
N THR A 213 7.38 -3.69 11.80
CA THR A 213 7.63 -3.75 10.35
C THR A 213 8.85 -2.92 9.95
N LYS A 214 8.99 -1.69 10.45
CA LYS A 214 10.17 -0.85 10.20
C LYS A 214 11.43 -1.52 10.71
N GLN A 215 11.42 -2.00 11.95
CA GLN A 215 12.55 -2.71 12.54
C GLN A 215 12.95 -3.93 11.72
N PHE A 216 12.01 -4.76 11.31
CA PHE A 216 12.25 -5.91 10.45
C PHE A 216 13.00 -5.52 9.17
N TRP A 217 12.54 -4.48 8.47
CA TRP A 217 13.19 -4.04 7.24
C TRP A 217 14.55 -3.40 7.46
N GLN A 218 14.75 -2.72 8.59
CA GLN A 218 16.07 -2.21 8.99
C GLN A 218 17.06 -3.36 9.25
N GLU A 219 16.64 -4.40 9.96
CA GLU A 219 17.46 -5.61 10.22
C GLU A 219 17.81 -6.37 8.93
N LYS A 220 16.92 -6.31 7.92
CA LYS A 220 17.13 -6.90 6.60
C LYS A 220 17.93 -6.00 5.64
N ASN A 221 18.32 -4.78 6.05
CA ASN A 221 18.95 -3.76 5.20
C ASN A 221 18.16 -3.41 3.94
N VAL A 222 16.83 -3.43 4.03
CA VAL A 222 15.90 -3.07 2.94
C VAL A 222 15.25 -1.70 3.19
N TRP A 223 15.21 -1.22 4.45
CA TRP A 223 14.68 0.09 4.77
C TRP A 223 15.50 1.19 4.07
N PRO A 224 14.84 2.17 3.39
CA PRO A 224 15.56 3.20 2.65
C PRO A 224 16.38 4.10 3.58
N GLU A 225 17.52 4.62 3.07
CA GLU A 225 18.35 5.60 3.80
C GLU A 225 17.62 6.93 3.96
N THR A 226 16.81 7.32 2.95
CA THR A 226 16.02 8.56 2.96
C THR A 226 14.55 8.20 3.14
N GLU A 227 13.95 8.71 4.21
CA GLU A 227 12.54 8.47 4.50
C GLU A 227 11.65 9.51 3.79
N PRO A 228 10.36 9.20 3.51
CA PRO A 228 9.43 10.13 2.86
C PRO A 228 9.31 11.48 3.58
N ILE A 229 9.35 11.49 4.91
CA ILE A 229 9.29 12.72 5.70
C ILE A 229 10.46 13.67 5.44
N GLU A 230 11.63 13.14 5.06
CA GLU A 230 12.79 13.94 4.68
C GLU A 230 12.65 14.54 3.28
N LEU A 231 11.91 13.86 2.39
CA LEU A 231 11.68 14.30 1.01
C LEU A 231 10.52 15.29 0.90
N PHE A 232 9.44 15.08 1.66
CA PHE A 232 8.19 15.84 1.55
C PHE A 232 7.94 16.78 2.73
N GLY A 233 8.78 16.74 3.77
CA GLY A 233 8.63 17.55 4.99
C GLY A 233 7.72 16.91 6.03
N ALA A 234 7.65 17.52 7.20
CA ALA A 234 6.76 17.08 8.27
C ALA A 234 5.30 17.30 7.87
N ALA A 235 4.42 16.39 8.29
CA ALA A 235 2.98 16.61 8.18
C ALA A 235 2.60 17.92 8.88
N VAL A 236 2.01 18.85 8.14
CA VAL A 236 1.55 20.11 8.71
C VAL A 236 0.22 19.82 9.39
N ARG A 237 0.26 19.58 10.70
CA ARG A 237 -0.95 19.57 11.51
C ARG A 237 -1.44 21.02 11.60
N LYS A 238 -2.65 21.26 11.14
CA LYS A 238 -3.35 22.53 11.33
C LYS A 238 -4.34 22.35 12.49
N PRO A 239 -3.89 22.49 13.74
CA PRO A 239 -4.71 22.19 14.91
C PRO A 239 -5.99 23.04 15.00
N ASP A 240 -6.00 24.18 14.32
CA ASP A 240 -7.08 25.17 14.37
C ASP A 240 -7.98 25.17 13.12
N ASP A 241 -7.74 24.31 12.14
CA ASP A 241 -8.65 24.21 10.97
C ASP A 241 -9.95 23.53 11.40
N PRO A 242 -11.12 24.14 11.13
CA PRO A 242 -12.39 23.52 11.42
C PRO A 242 -12.52 22.23 10.60
N VAL A 243 -12.58 21.10 11.26
CA VAL A 243 -12.72 19.79 10.63
C VAL A 243 -14.09 19.22 11.01
N TYR A 244 -14.88 19.04 10.03
CA TYR A 244 -16.17 18.44 9.83
C TYR A 244 -16.79 17.61 10.97
N ALA A 245 -18.11 17.56 11.00
CA ALA A 245 -18.89 16.70 11.89
C ALA A 245 -18.58 15.21 11.61
N VAL A 246 -18.11 14.49 12.61
CA VAL A 246 -18.03 13.03 12.59
C VAL A 246 -19.12 12.50 13.51
N ASN A 247 -20.00 11.64 12.99
CA ASN A 247 -21.08 11.00 13.74
C ASN A 247 -22.08 11.94 14.46
N GLY A 248 -22.31 13.14 13.91
CA GLY A 248 -23.27 14.11 14.46
C GLY A 248 -22.77 14.93 15.65
N GLY A 249 -21.46 14.88 15.93
CA GLY A 249 -20.78 15.81 16.83
C GLY A 249 -20.03 16.88 16.04
N ASP A 250 -19.97 18.09 16.56
CA ASP A 250 -19.15 19.15 15.98
C ASP A 250 -17.69 18.90 16.33
N ILE A 251 -16.86 18.66 15.30
CA ILE A 251 -15.41 18.55 15.41
C ILE A 251 -14.82 19.84 14.87
N GLU A 252 -14.17 20.61 15.74
CA GLU A 252 -13.63 21.92 15.40
C GLU A 252 -12.13 21.88 15.09
N THR A 253 -11.42 20.84 15.54
CA THR A 253 -9.97 20.73 15.38
C THR A 253 -9.54 19.35 14.89
N LEU A 254 -8.34 19.28 14.29
CA LEU A 254 -7.75 18.02 13.83
C LEU A 254 -7.50 17.06 15.03
N GLU A 255 -7.12 17.58 16.19
CA GLU A 255 -6.91 16.78 17.41
C GLU A 255 -8.23 16.13 17.87
N GLN A 256 -9.33 16.88 17.83
CA GLN A 256 -10.67 16.33 18.13
C GLN A 256 -11.10 15.28 17.12
N LEU A 257 -10.76 15.46 15.84
CA LEU A 257 -10.99 14.44 14.81
C LEU A 257 -10.18 13.17 15.08
N GLU A 258 -8.89 13.31 15.41
CA GLU A 258 -8.04 12.18 15.76
C GLU A 258 -8.61 11.40 16.94
N ASP A 259 -9.01 12.10 18.00
CA ASP A 259 -9.62 11.51 19.19
C ASP A 259 -10.97 10.87 18.89
N ALA A 260 -11.84 11.55 18.13
CA ALA A 260 -13.15 11.02 17.74
C ALA A 260 -13.03 9.76 16.87
N VAL A 261 -12.13 9.76 15.90
CA VAL A 261 -11.88 8.58 15.03
C VAL A 261 -11.34 7.41 15.86
N VAL A 262 -10.42 7.68 16.81
CA VAL A 262 -9.91 6.63 17.71
C VAL A 262 -11.01 6.09 18.60
N THR A 263 -11.78 6.99 19.26
CA THR A 263 -12.88 6.59 20.16
C THR A 263 -13.97 5.82 19.41
N GLU A 264 -14.35 6.27 18.21
CA GLU A 264 -15.36 5.56 17.42
C GLU A 264 -14.89 4.18 17.00
N TYR A 265 -13.61 4.04 16.62
CA TYR A 265 -13.03 2.74 16.29
C TYR A 265 -12.91 1.84 17.53
N ASP A 266 -12.56 2.37 18.68
CA ASP A 266 -12.44 1.60 19.92
C ASP A 266 -13.81 1.21 20.48
N GLU A 267 -14.80 2.12 20.45
CA GLU A 267 -16.14 1.86 21.00
C GLU A 267 -17.02 1.03 20.04
N LYS A 268 -17.04 1.35 18.75
CA LYS A 268 -17.82 0.61 17.75
C LYS A 268 -17.09 -0.58 17.16
N GLY A 269 -15.76 -0.51 17.05
CA GLY A 269 -14.90 -1.60 16.60
C GLY A 269 -14.79 -2.72 17.62
N GLY A 270 -14.96 -2.39 18.91
CA GLY A 270 -14.75 -3.36 19.99
C GLY A 270 -15.76 -4.49 20.06
N LEU A 271 -17.05 -4.31 19.69
CA LEU A 271 -18.07 -5.34 19.89
C LEU A 271 -19.03 -5.58 18.72
N ALA A 272 -19.50 -4.55 18.00
CA ALA A 272 -20.47 -4.74 16.92
C ALA A 272 -19.81 -5.01 15.56
N PHE A 273 -18.65 -4.40 15.31
CA PHE A 273 -17.87 -4.61 14.07
C PHE A 273 -17.02 -5.89 14.12
N ARG A 274 -16.59 -6.33 15.30
CA ARG A 274 -15.82 -7.59 15.43
C ARG A 274 -16.61 -8.79 14.93
N SER A 275 -17.90 -8.89 15.18
CA SER A 275 -18.65 -10.10 14.80
C SER A 275 -18.77 -10.25 13.27
N GLU A 276 -19.07 -9.20 12.52
CA GLU A 276 -19.24 -9.28 11.06
C GLU A 276 -17.90 -9.30 10.32
N THR A 277 -16.92 -8.48 10.77
CA THR A 277 -15.59 -8.42 10.15
C THR A 277 -14.73 -9.61 10.56
N GLU A 278 -14.85 -10.09 11.77
CA GLU A 278 -14.18 -11.30 12.27
C GLU A 278 -14.67 -12.53 11.51
N GLN A 279 -15.98 -12.66 11.31
CA GLN A 279 -16.58 -13.76 10.55
C GLN A 279 -16.08 -13.72 9.09
N ALA A 280 -16.13 -12.58 8.43
CA ALA A 280 -15.65 -12.42 7.06
C ALA A 280 -14.13 -12.68 6.92
N PHE A 281 -13.34 -12.32 7.94
CA PHE A 281 -11.90 -12.57 7.93
C PHE A 281 -11.58 -14.05 8.21
N LEU A 282 -12.30 -14.69 9.13
CA LEU A 282 -12.12 -16.13 9.40
C LEU A 282 -12.49 -16.95 8.17
N GLU A 283 -13.59 -16.65 7.51
CA GLU A 283 -14.01 -17.27 6.25
C GLU A 283 -12.97 -17.08 5.14
N TRP A 284 -12.40 -15.88 5.03
CA TRP A 284 -11.32 -15.61 4.10
C TRP A 284 -10.02 -16.36 4.45
N ARG A 285 -9.62 -16.37 5.73
CA ARG A 285 -8.43 -17.10 6.21
C ARG A 285 -8.55 -18.61 5.99
N GLU A 286 -9.73 -19.17 6.21
CA GLU A 286 -10.02 -20.58 5.94
C GLU A 286 -10.00 -20.87 4.42
N GLY A 287 -10.44 -19.95 3.58
CA GLY A 287 -10.36 -20.04 2.13
C GLY A 287 -8.93 -20.02 1.55
N LEU A 288 -7.97 -19.45 2.27
CA LEU A 288 -6.55 -19.48 1.88
C LEU A 288 -5.81 -20.74 2.35
N SER A 289 -6.43 -21.52 3.22
CA SER A 289 -5.82 -22.73 3.78
C SER A 289 -6.23 -24.01 3.01
N ASN A 290 -7.09 -23.88 2.01
CA ASN A 290 -7.53 -24.92 1.08
C ASN A 290 -6.99 -24.65 -0.33
#